data_cfe1a512ed9fd82061ee71f9f0500dc5
#
_entry.id   cfe1a512ed9fd82061ee71f9f0500dc5
#
_cell.length_a   1.000
_cell.length_b   1.000
_cell.length_c   1.000
_cell.angle_alpha   90.00
_cell.angle_beta   90.00
_cell.angle_gamma   90.00
#
_symmetry.space_group_name_H-M   'P 1'
#
loop_
_entity.id
_entity.type
_entity.pdbx_description
1 polymer ?
#
loop_
_entity_poly.entity_id
_entity_poly.type
_entity_poly.pdbx_seq_one_letter_code
_entity_poly.pdbx_strand_id
1 'polypeptide(L)'
;MEEEYSVDPALLLEAAFDVANRPGSLSDSSAQEFLARFPLPAVISALQTSADYPGLENAVVPCLERIFKTKHGASLIPHFMPIVLVGLGADSQNVRHLACVTVSCLLSESSDGRISVQLIRQYGVYPLLLSCLVDGDDQVAAASANAIKTLASYPEGIGIVFPTSTNEATHLENLAQKCSPLVRVRLLALIVSLFSISSSVASEISKSNLLNLLEAEVRNTDDSLVILSVLELLSELAEVQHSAEFVSRTSLFQLLCSIISEAAEMILRSRAMVIAGRLLSKENAFEFIDDSSFTSIISAIDGKFEFLESQDSDACECALEALGQIGSSFNGATLLLITSPPAARHVVDAAFDRQHHGKQLAALHALGNIAGETRVGSNIVLNNTAEENLKLLIYEKASNTAKLTPSGLLLSILQQDSEIRTAGYRLITGLVARPWCLVEVISRSEIISILANAYTETKKIGMESRHRCCEAIYSAFSSSGTLSSDPAFADIAGKLQEAIRRGPYLATKQSETQPVVMTADRF
;
A
#
# COMPACT_ATOMS: atom_id res chain seq x y z
N MET A 1 14.68 -15.31 -51.89
CA MET A 1 16.09 -15.33 -51.55
C MET A 1 16.14 -15.06 -50.05
N GLU A 2 16.19 -16.13 -49.29
CA GLU A 2 16.52 -16.07 -47.84
C GLU A 2 18.01 -15.76 -47.78
N GLU A 3 18.37 -14.52 -47.45
CA GLU A 3 19.74 -14.21 -47.03
C GLU A 3 19.94 -14.93 -45.69
N GLU A 4 20.71 -16.03 -45.68
CA GLU A 4 21.17 -16.67 -44.46
C GLU A 4 22.06 -15.67 -43.69
N TYR A 5 21.45 -14.95 -42.76
CA TYR A 5 22.19 -14.17 -41.77
C TYR A 5 22.87 -15.15 -40.79
N SER A 6 24.04 -15.69 -41.20
CA SER A 6 24.86 -16.52 -40.34
C SER A 6 25.68 -15.62 -39.41
N VAL A 7 25.35 -15.61 -38.14
CA VAL A 7 26.13 -14.94 -37.09
C VAL A 7 26.92 -16.03 -36.35
N ASP A 8 28.19 -15.74 -36.04
CA ASP A 8 28.97 -16.63 -35.19
C ASP A 8 28.37 -16.67 -33.77
N PRO A 9 27.86 -17.84 -33.32
CA PRO A 9 27.19 -17.97 -32.03
C PRO A 9 28.09 -17.62 -30.84
N ALA A 10 29.40 -17.82 -30.93
CA ALA A 10 30.35 -17.50 -29.87
C ALA A 10 30.53 -15.99 -29.70
N LEU A 11 30.62 -15.25 -30.81
CA LEU A 11 30.68 -13.78 -30.79
C LEU A 11 29.37 -13.15 -30.32
N LEU A 12 28.24 -13.76 -30.70
CA LEU A 12 26.91 -13.30 -30.22
C LEU A 12 26.75 -13.55 -28.71
N LEU A 13 27.19 -14.72 -28.22
CA LEU A 13 27.13 -15.06 -26.80
C LEU A 13 27.91 -14.05 -25.95
N GLU A 14 29.16 -13.73 -26.33
CA GLU A 14 29.98 -12.75 -25.61
C GLU A 14 29.34 -11.36 -25.61
N ALA A 15 28.94 -10.86 -26.77
CA ALA A 15 28.35 -9.54 -26.91
C ALA A 15 26.97 -9.42 -26.18
N ALA A 16 26.17 -10.48 -26.24
CA ALA A 16 24.88 -10.53 -25.54
C ALA A 16 25.07 -10.56 -24.02
N PHE A 17 26.05 -11.32 -23.53
CA PHE A 17 26.42 -11.36 -22.12
C PHE A 17 26.85 -9.98 -21.60
N ASP A 18 27.68 -9.26 -22.36
CA ASP A 18 28.14 -7.92 -22.02
C ASP A 18 26.97 -6.93 -21.92
N VAL A 19 26.03 -6.97 -22.87
CA VAL A 19 24.84 -6.12 -22.83
C VAL A 19 23.92 -6.50 -21.66
N ALA A 20 23.70 -7.79 -21.44
CA ALA A 20 22.85 -8.28 -20.37
C ALA A 20 23.34 -7.85 -18.97
N ASN A 21 24.65 -7.86 -18.74
CA ASN A 21 25.28 -7.58 -17.44
C ASN A 21 25.77 -6.13 -17.26
N ARG A 22 25.59 -5.26 -18.24
CA ARG A 22 25.99 -3.85 -18.12
C ARG A 22 25.18 -3.16 -17.03
N PRO A 23 25.79 -2.42 -16.09
CA PRO A 23 25.07 -1.70 -15.05
C PRO A 23 24.21 -0.56 -15.62
N GLY A 24 23.05 -0.33 -15.01
CA GLY A 24 22.11 0.72 -15.41
C GLY A 24 21.21 0.38 -16.62
N SER A 25 20.40 1.32 -17.08
CA SER A 25 19.54 1.17 -18.26
C SER A 25 20.35 1.24 -19.55
N LEU A 26 19.95 0.47 -20.57
CA LEU A 26 20.57 0.51 -21.88
C LEU A 26 20.13 1.78 -22.61
N SER A 27 21.07 2.49 -23.29
CA SER A 27 20.74 3.65 -24.11
C SER A 27 20.31 3.23 -25.52
N ASP A 28 19.52 4.09 -26.20
CA ASP A 28 19.13 3.86 -27.60
C ASP A 28 20.34 3.68 -28.51
N SER A 29 21.41 4.48 -28.32
CA SER A 29 22.65 4.35 -29.10
C SER A 29 23.33 2.99 -28.91
N SER A 30 23.41 2.49 -27.68
CA SER A 30 23.98 1.17 -27.41
C SER A 30 23.13 0.03 -27.99
N ALA A 31 21.79 0.17 -27.97
CA ALA A 31 20.90 -0.78 -28.63
C ALA A 31 21.10 -0.77 -30.15
N GLN A 32 21.23 0.41 -30.77
CA GLN A 32 21.52 0.56 -32.19
C GLN A 32 22.88 -0.04 -32.58
N GLU A 33 23.94 0.22 -31.81
CA GLU A 33 25.26 -0.35 -32.05
C GLU A 33 25.26 -1.88 -32.02
N PHE A 34 24.55 -2.46 -31.02
CA PHE A 34 24.42 -3.91 -30.93
C PHE A 34 23.67 -4.46 -32.14
N LEU A 35 22.51 -3.88 -32.51
CA LEU A 35 21.70 -4.35 -33.63
C LEU A 35 22.32 -4.07 -35.02
N ALA A 36 23.20 -3.08 -35.14
CA ALA A 36 24.00 -2.86 -36.34
C ALA A 36 25.04 -3.98 -36.54
N ARG A 37 25.60 -4.50 -35.44
CA ARG A 37 26.57 -5.61 -35.48
C ARG A 37 25.85 -6.97 -35.59
N PHE A 38 24.75 -7.15 -34.90
CA PHE A 38 23.95 -8.36 -34.84
C PHE A 38 22.49 -8.04 -35.21
N PRO A 39 22.12 -8.11 -36.50
CA PRO A 39 20.77 -7.80 -36.94
C PRO A 39 19.74 -8.70 -36.23
N LEU A 40 18.61 -8.10 -35.84
CA LEU A 40 17.57 -8.78 -35.05
C LEU A 40 17.13 -10.12 -35.64
N PRO A 41 16.93 -10.28 -36.99
CA PRO A 41 16.62 -11.58 -37.58
C PRO A 41 17.68 -12.65 -37.33
N ALA A 42 18.95 -12.27 -37.34
CA ALA A 42 20.05 -13.19 -37.07
C ALA A 42 20.12 -13.63 -35.61
N VAL A 43 19.88 -12.68 -34.69
CA VAL A 43 19.79 -12.98 -33.25
C VAL A 43 18.63 -13.93 -32.95
N ILE A 44 17.48 -13.71 -33.58
CA ILE A 44 16.30 -14.56 -33.43
C ILE A 44 16.54 -15.96 -34.02
N SER A 45 17.19 -16.05 -35.20
CA SER A 45 17.56 -17.33 -35.79
C SER A 45 18.52 -18.11 -34.89
N ALA A 46 19.51 -17.43 -34.32
CA ALA A 46 20.43 -18.03 -33.33
C ALA A 46 19.71 -18.51 -32.07
N LEU A 47 18.67 -17.79 -31.61
CA LEU A 47 17.87 -18.19 -30.48
C LEU A 47 17.03 -19.46 -30.78
N GLN A 48 16.54 -19.62 -32.01
CA GLN A 48 15.83 -20.83 -32.45
C GLN A 48 16.73 -22.07 -32.49
N THR A 49 18.03 -21.89 -32.74
CA THR A 49 19.03 -22.95 -32.76
C THR A 49 19.86 -23.02 -31.47
N SER A 50 19.42 -22.33 -30.41
CA SER A 50 20.16 -22.21 -29.15
C SER A 50 20.41 -23.53 -28.42
N ALA A 51 19.61 -24.57 -28.69
CA ALA A 51 19.82 -25.91 -28.15
C ALA A 51 21.21 -26.49 -28.49
N ASP A 52 21.81 -26.09 -29.64
CA ASP A 52 23.10 -26.54 -30.10
C ASP A 52 24.28 -25.80 -29.40
N TYR A 53 24.00 -24.67 -28.73
CA TYR A 53 24.99 -23.80 -28.10
C TYR A 53 24.66 -23.52 -26.63
N PRO A 54 25.26 -24.27 -25.68
CA PRO A 54 24.96 -24.11 -24.25
C PRO A 54 25.20 -22.66 -23.75
N GLY A 55 24.19 -22.08 -23.07
CA GLY A 55 24.25 -20.74 -22.50
C GLY A 55 23.87 -19.60 -23.43
N LEU A 56 23.66 -19.85 -24.72
CA LEU A 56 23.28 -18.81 -25.69
C LEU A 56 21.93 -18.21 -25.36
N GLU A 57 20.91 -19.03 -25.06
CA GLU A 57 19.60 -18.57 -24.66
C GLU A 57 19.68 -17.68 -23.40
N ASN A 58 20.42 -18.11 -22.38
CA ASN A 58 20.57 -17.38 -21.12
C ASN A 58 21.29 -16.02 -21.27
N ALA A 59 22.05 -15.80 -22.31
CA ALA A 59 22.68 -14.51 -22.60
C ALA A 59 21.80 -13.64 -23.51
N VAL A 60 21.22 -14.24 -24.56
CA VAL A 60 20.47 -13.52 -25.60
C VAL A 60 19.12 -13.03 -25.05
N VAL A 61 18.40 -13.82 -24.26
CA VAL A 61 17.10 -13.44 -23.70
C VAL A 61 17.20 -12.16 -22.85
N PRO A 62 18.05 -12.04 -21.83
CA PRO A 62 18.19 -10.79 -21.08
C PRO A 62 18.73 -9.62 -21.91
N CYS A 63 19.57 -9.90 -22.91
CA CYS A 63 20.06 -8.89 -23.84
C CYS A 63 18.91 -8.28 -24.66
N LEU A 64 18.08 -9.11 -25.29
CA LEU A 64 16.90 -8.66 -26.06
C LEU A 64 15.88 -7.95 -25.18
N GLU A 65 15.65 -8.42 -23.96
CA GLU A 65 14.78 -7.75 -23.00
C GLU A 65 15.22 -6.31 -22.73
N ARG A 66 16.53 -6.08 -22.56
CA ARG A 66 17.10 -4.74 -22.37
C ARG A 66 17.00 -3.89 -23.64
N ILE A 67 17.21 -4.48 -24.80
CA ILE A 67 17.09 -3.78 -26.09
C ILE A 67 15.64 -3.34 -26.32
N PHE A 68 14.64 -4.21 -26.11
CA PHE A 68 13.24 -3.87 -26.32
C PHE A 68 12.68 -2.86 -25.30
N LYS A 69 13.32 -2.68 -24.14
CA LYS A 69 13.03 -1.60 -23.21
C LYS A 69 13.56 -0.23 -23.65
N THR A 70 14.31 -0.14 -24.75
CA THR A 70 14.71 1.13 -25.37
C THR A 70 13.68 1.57 -26.40
N LYS A 71 13.58 2.88 -26.66
CA LYS A 71 12.65 3.41 -27.69
C LYS A 71 12.99 2.85 -29.08
N HIS A 72 14.28 2.73 -29.40
CA HIS A 72 14.73 2.15 -30.67
C HIS A 72 14.31 0.69 -30.78
N GLY A 73 14.58 -0.16 -29.77
CA GLY A 73 14.18 -1.55 -29.77
C GLY A 73 12.67 -1.73 -29.86
N ALA A 74 11.92 -0.98 -29.10
CA ALA A 74 10.45 -1.02 -29.11
C ALA A 74 9.88 -0.66 -30.49
N SER A 75 10.47 0.30 -31.21
CA SER A 75 10.04 0.68 -32.56
C SER A 75 10.18 -0.44 -33.61
N LEU A 76 11.01 -1.43 -33.36
CA LEU A 76 11.19 -2.59 -34.24
C LEU A 76 10.11 -3.67 -34.04
N ILE A 77 9.55 -3.79 -32.83
CA ILE A 77 8.62 -4.86 -32.45
C ILE A 77 7.45 -5.04 -33.44
N PRO A 78 6.79 -3.99 -33.96
CA PRO A 78 5.70 -4.11 -34.92
C PRO A 78 6.04 -4.95 -36.17
N HIS A 79 7.30 -4.92 -36.61
CA HIS A 79 7.77 -5.67 -37.78
C HIS A 79 7.99 -7.16 -37.48
N PHE A 80 8.09 -7.52 -36.21
CA PHE A 80 8.39 -8.90 -35.76
C PHE A 80 7.23 -9.57 -35.02
N MET A 81 6.01 -9.03 -35.13
CA MET A 81 4.84 -9.57 -34.45
C MET A 81 4.60 -11.08 -34.71
N PRO A 82 4.79 -11.63 -35.92
CA PRO A 82 4.65 -13.08 -36.14
C PRO A 82 5.63 -13.91 -35.28
N ILE A 83 6.84 -13.39 -35.05
CA ILE A 83 7.85 -14.05 -34.21
C ILE A 83 7.50 -13.94 -32.73
N VAL A 84 6.95 -12.83 -32.29
CA VAL A 84 6.44 -12.67 -30.92
C VAL A 84 5.35 -13.70 -30.63
N LEU A 85 4.45 -13.98 -31.59
CA LEU A 85 3.44 -15.04 -31.44
C LEU A 85 4.06 -16.43 -31.26
N VAL A 86 5.07 -16.75 -32.08
CA VAL A 86 5.81 -18.03 -31.95
C VAL A 86 6.48 -18.08 -30.56
N GLY A 87 7.08 -17.00 -30.12
CA GLY A 87 7.70 -16.90 -28.79
C GLY A 87 6.74 -17.10 -27.63
N LEU A 88 5.50 -16.58 -27.72
CA LEU A 88 4.47 -16.81 -26.70
C LEU A 88 4.03 -18.28 -26.60
N GLY A 89 4.14 -19.05 -27.69
CA GLY A 89 3.87 -20.48 -27.73
C GLY A 89 5.09 -21.38 -27.62
N ALA A 90 6.27 -20.83 -27.33
CA ALA A 90 7.52 -21.61 -27.28
C ALA A 90 7.55 -22.57 -26.07
N ASP A 91 8.30 -23.67 -26.19
CA ASP A 91 8.51 -24.63 -25.10
C ASP A 91 9.41 -24.04 -24.00
N SER A 92 10.41 -23.22 -24.39
CA SER A 92 11.30 -22.54 -23.42
C SER A 92 10.57 -21.45 -22.63
N GLN A 93 10.61 -21.56 -21.30
CA GLN A 93 10.03 -20.55 -20.39
C GLN A 93 10.73 -19.19 -20.53
N ASN A 94 12.04 -19.17 -20.76
CA ASN A 94 12.80 -17.93 -20.99
C ASN A 94 12.32 -17.20 -22.26
N VAL A 95 12.09 -17.95 -23.34
CA VAL A 95 11.58 -17.38 -24.61
C VAL A 95 10.14 -16.88 -24.45
N ARG A 96 9.29 -17.63 -23.75
CA ARG A 96 7.92 -17.17 -23.41
C ARG A 96 7.93 -15.91 -22.58
N HIS A 97 8.81 -15.85 -21.55
CA HIS A 97 9.00 -14.67 -20.74
C HIS A 97 9.41 -13.46 -21.59
N LEU A 98 10.44 -13.60 -22.44
CA LEU A 98 10.87 -12.55 -23.35
C LEU A 98 9.71 -12.05 -24.24
N ALA A 99 8.92 -12.98 -24.80
CA ALA A 99 7.80 -12.62 -25.64
C ALA A 99 6.72 -11.82 -24.88
N CYS A 100 6.40 -12.20 -23.64
CA CYS A 100 5.49 -11.44 -22.78
C CYS A 100 6.04 -10.03 -22.47
N VAL A 101 7.34 -9.92 -22.13
CA VAL A 101 7.99 -8.63 -21.90
C VAL A 101 8.00 -7.78 -23.17
N THR A 102 8.25 -8.39 -24.34
CA THR A 102 8.21 -7.70 -25.63
C THR A 102 6.85 -7.09 -25.91
N VAL A 103 5.75 -7.80 -25.59
CA VAL A 103 4.39 -7.23 -25.70
C VAL A 103 4.20 -6.05 -24.75
N SER A 104 4.71 -6.12 -23.52
CA SER A 104 4.67 -4.99 -22.58
C SER A 104 5.44 -3.79 -23.13
N CYS A 105 6.62 -4.00 -23.71
CA CYS A 105 7.44 -2.94 -24.31
C CYS A 105 6.75 -2.32 -25.53
N LEU A 106 6.10 -3.12 -26.38
CA LEU A 106 5.28 -2.63 -27.50
C LEU A 106 4.21 -1.66 -27.04
N LEU A 107 3.58 -1.92 -25.90
CA LEU A 107 2.52 -1.09 -25.33
C LEU A 107 3.06 0.17 -24.64
N SER A 108 4.15 0.06 -23.85
CA SER A 108 4.62 1.14 -22.99
C SER A 108 5.57 2.13 -23.69
N GLU A 109 6.41 1.64 -24.61
CA GLU A 109 7.47 2.45 -25.25
C GLU A 109 7.12 2.94 -26.66
N SER A 110 5.98 2.49 -27.21
CA SER A 110 5.51 2.93 -28.52
C SER A 110 5.05 4.39 -28.50
N SER A 111 5.38 5.14 -29.55
CA SER A 111 4.94 6.53 -29.72
C SER A 111 3.42 6.68 -29.91
N ASP A 112 2.73 5.62 -30.36
CA ASP A 112 1.26 5.57 -30.51
C ASP A 112 0.70 4.26 -29.95
N GLY A 113 0.20 4.33 -28.71
CA GLY A 113 -0.39 3.20 -28.02
C GLY A 113 -1.62 2.59 -28.73
N ARG A 114 -2.37 3.39 -29.53
CA ARG A 114 -3.52 2.88 -30.27
C ARG A 114 -3.11 1.91 -31.36
N ILE A 115 -2.02 2.20 -32.07
CA ILE A 115 -1.46 1.30 -33.08
C ILE A 115 -1.03 0.00 -32.43
N SER A 116 -0.36 0.08 -31.27
CA SER A 116 0.08 -1.10 -30.52
C SER A 116 -1.10 -1.99 -30.11
N VAL A 117 -2.17 -1.41 -29.57
CA VAL A 117 -3.40 -2.14 -29.20
C VAL A 117 -4.07 -2.76 -30.42
N GLN A 118 -4.08 -2.05 -31.57
CA GLN A 118 -4.61 -2.58 -32.83
C GLN A 118 -3.83 -3.80 -33.31
N LEU A 119 -2.49 -3.77 -33.22
CA LEU A 119 -1.63 -4.91 -33.55
C LEU A 119 -1.94 -6.12 -32.65
N ILE A 120 -2.06 -5.91 -31.33
CA ILE A 120 -2.43 -6.97 -30.39
C ILE A 120 -3.77 -7.62 -30.77
N ARG A 121 -4.76 -6.82 -31.17
CA ARG A 121 -6.05 -7.32 -31.65
C ARG A 121 -5.91 -8.07 -32.96
N GLN A 122 -5.20 -7.49 -33.94
CA GLN A 122 -5.03 -8.05 -35.28
C GLN A 122 -4.34 -9.43 -35.25
N TYR A 123 -3.32 -9.57 -34.41
CA TYR A 123 -2.54 -10.79 -34.28
C TYR A 123 -3.07 -11.77 -33.23
N GLY A 124 -4.16 -11.46 -32.53
CA GLY A 124 -4.75 -12.34 -31.53
C GLY A 124 -3.82 -12.66 -30.35
N VAL A 125 -3.05 -11.67 -29.88
CA VAL A 125 -2.01 -11.86 -28.84
C VAL A 125 -2.62 -12.19 -27.47
N TYR A 126 -3.79 -11.63 -27.14
CA TYR A 126 -4.39 -11.75 -25.81
C TYR A 126 -4.68 -13.21 -25.36
N PRO A 127 -5.25 -14.09 -26.18
CA PRO A 127 -5.40 -15.51 -25.81
C PRO A 127 -4.08 -16.23 -25.51
N LEU A 128 -3.00 -15.87 -26.21
CA LEU A 128 -1.67 -16.43 -25.95
C LEU A 128 -1.08 -15.92 -24.63
N LEU A 129 -1.31 -14.66 -24.29
CA LEU A 129 -0.96 -14.14 -22.96
C LEU A 129 -1.73 -14.88 -21.86
N LEU A 130 -3.01 -15.16 -22.04
CA LEU A 130 -3.78 -15.97 -21.08
C LEU A 130 -3.20 -17.38 -20.94
N SER A 131 -2.78 -18.03 -22.04
CA SER A 131 -2.09 -19.32 -22.00
C SER A 131 -0.76 -19.21 -21.23
N CYS A 132 0.02 -18.15 -21.45
CA CYS A 132 1.26 -17.90 -20.68
C CYS A 132 0.99 -17.70 -19.18
N LEU A 133 -0.11 -17.05 -18.82
CA LEU A 133 -0.52 -16.88 -17.41
C LEU A 133 -0.88 -18.22 -16.75
N VAL A 134 -1.56 -19.11 -17.50
CA VAL A 134 -2.04 -20.40 -17.00
C VAL A 134 -0.94 -21.45 -16.96
N ASP A 135 -0.21 -21.61 -18.07
CA ASP A 135 0.71 -22.73 -18.30
C ASP A 135 2.19 -22.36 -18.06
N GLY A 136 2.49 -21.08 -17.90
CA GLY A 136 3.84 -20.59 -17.66
C GLY A 136 4.34 -20.83 -16.24
N ASP A 137 5.66 -20.79 -16.04
CA ASP A 137 6.23 -20.67 -14.72
C ASP A 137 5.90 -19.31 -14.06
N ASP A 138 6.38 -19.07 -12.85
CA ASP A 138 6.05 -17.84 -12.11
C ASP A 138 6.52 -16.55 -12.81
N GLN A 139 7.66 -16.61 -13.50
CA GLN A 139 8.21 -15.46 -14.24
C GLN A 139 7.39 -15.17 -15.50
N VAL A 140 7.05 -16.20 -16.26
CA VAL A 140 6.19 -16.09 -17.46
C VAL A 140 4.80 -15.60 -17.06
N ALA A 141 4.21 -16.16 -16.01
CA ALA A 141 2.88 -15.76 -15.54
C ALA A 141 2.86 -14.29 -15.08
N ALA A 142 3.88 -13.85 -14.35
CA ALA A 142 4.02 -12.45 -13.93
C ALA A 142 4.21 -11.49 -15.11
N ALA A 143 5.06 -11.85 -16.08
CA ALA A 143 5.28 -11.06 -17.28
C ALA A 143 4.01 -10.96 -18.14
N SER A 144 3.26 -12.06 -18.27
CA SER A 144 1.98 -12.09 -18.97
C SER A 144 0.95 -11.21 -18.27
N ALA A 145 0.80 -11.33 -16.95
CA ALA A 145 -0.10 -10.48 -16.16
C ALA A 145 0.22 -8.99 -16.35
N ASN A 146 1.50 -8.63 -16.36
CA ASN A 146 1.93 -7.25 -16.61
C ASN A 146 1.58 -6.78 -18.03
N ALA A 147 1.74 -7.61 -19.04
CA ALA A 147 1.35 -7.29 -20.42
C ALA A 147 -0.15 -7.06 -20.54
N ILE A 148 -0.97 -7.92 -19.91
CA ILE A 148 -2.43 -7.77 -19.87
C ILE A 148 -2.83 -6.50 -19.12
N LYS A 149 -2.19 -6.20 -17.98
CA LYS A 149 -2.42 -4.97 -17.21
C LYS A 149 -2.11 -3.73 -18.06
N THR A 150 -0.97 -3.73 -18.76
CA THR A 150 -0.59 -2.62 -19.65
C THR A 150 -1.57 -2.47 -20.78
N LEU A 151 -2.05 -3.56 -21.37
CA LEU A 151 -3.09 -3.54 -22.41
C LEU A 151 -4.40 -2.91 -21.90
N ALA A 152 -4.85 -3.31 -20.72
CA ALA A 152 -6.08 -2.79 -20.10
C ALA A 152 -5.98 -1.32 -19.66
N SER A 153 -4.79 -0.74 -19.62
CA SER A 153 -4.61 0.70 -19.36
C SER A 153 -5.04 1.58 -20.53
N TYR A 154 -5.22 1.00 -21.72
CA TYR A 154 -5.73 1.68 -22.90
C TYR A 154 -7.24 1.48 -23.05
N PRO A 155 -8.02 2.52 -23.39
CA PRO A 155 -9.47 2.40 -23.58
C PRO A 155 -9.87 1.30 -24.59
N GLU A 156 -9.15 1.19 -25.71
CA GLU A 156 -9.37 0.18 -26.72
C GLU A 156 -8.95 -1.23 -26.25
N GLY A 157 -7.97 -1.30 -25.34
CA GLY A 157 -7.48 -2.53 -24.72
C GLY A 157 -8.48 -3.14 -23.73
N ILE A 158 -9.25 -2.29 -23.03
CA ILE A 158 -10.34 -2.75 -22.15
C ILE A 158 -11.31 -3.66 -22.92
N GLY A 159 -11.70 -3.29 -24.15
CA GLY A 159 -12.58 -4.10 -24.99
C GLY A 159 -11.95 -5.40 -25.53
N ILE A 160 -10.63 -5.59 -25.38
CA ILE A 160 -9.95 -6.86 -25.68
C ILE A 160 -9.97 -7.76 -24.46
N VAL A 161 -9.68 -7.19 -23.28
CA VAL A 161 -9.61 -7.93 -22.00
C VAL A 161 -11.00 -8.31 -21.51
N PHE A 162 -12.00 -7.44 -21.72
CA PHE A 162 -13.41 -7.65 -21.34
C PHE A 162 -14.30 -7.65 -22.60
N PRO A 163 -14.24 -8.68 -23.45
CA PRO A 163 -15.05 -8.75 -24.65
C PRO A 163 -16.53 -8.94 -24.30
N THR A 164 -17.40 -8.21 -24.99
CA THR A 164 -18.86 -8.35 -24.83
C THR A 164 -19.43 -9.57 -25.55
N SER A 165 -18.62 -10.24 -26.35
CA SER A 165 -19.03 -11.45 -27.11
C SER A 165 -18.72 -12.70 -26.27
N THR A 166 -19.64 -13.68 -26.34
CA THR A 166 -19.64 -14.94 -25.58
C THR A 166 -18.58 -15.96 -26.04
N ASN A 167 -17.38 -15.53 -26.42
CA ASN A 167 -16.32 -16.48 -26.70
C ASN A 167 -15.70 -16.95 -25.37
N GLU A 168 -16.24 -18.06 -24.85
CA GLU A 168 -15.93 -18.63 -23.52
C GLU A 168 -14.42 -18.83 -23.25
N ALA A 169 -13.62 -19.05 -24.30
CA ALA A 169 -12.20 -19.35 -24.16
C ALA A 169 -11.35 -18.16 -23.61
N THR A 170 -11.86 -16.93 -23.73
CA THR A 170 -11.14 -15.71 -23.30
C THR A 170 -11.74 -15.05 -22.07
N HIS A 171 -12.81 -15.62 -21.51
CA HIS A 171 -13.47 -15.07 -20.33
C HIS A 171 -12.71 -15.49 -19.06
N LEU A 172 -12.25 -14.51 -18.27
CA LEU A 172 -11.49 -14.76 -17.03
C LEU A 172 -12.29 -15.60 -16.02
N GLU A 173 -13.62 -15.43 -15.95
CA GLU A 173 -14.49 -16.22 -15.10
C GLU A 173 -14.48 -17.72 -15.48
N ASN A 174 -14.64 -18.02 -16.76
CA ASN A 174 -14.64 -19.40 -17.24
C ASN A 174 -13.27 -20.07 -17.05
N LEU A 175 -12.18 -19.31 -17.18
CA LEU A 175 -10.85 -19.80 -16.88
C LEU A 175 -10.69 -20.11 -15.39
N ALA A 176 -11.13 -19.23 -14.49
CA ALA A 176 -11.05 -19.44 -13.05
C ALA A 176 -11.78 -20.69 -12.58
N GLN A 177 -12.94 -21.02 -13.21
CA GLN A 177 -13.71 -22.22 -12.88
C GLN A 177 -13.06 -23.53 -13.33
N LYS A 178 -12.26 -23.49 -14.41
CA LYS A 178 -11.66 -24.70 -15.04
C LYS A 178 -10.22 -24.98 -14.63
N CYS A 179 -9.56 -24.03 -13.97
CA CYS A 179 -8.13 -24.10 -13.64
C CYS A 179 -7.83 -24.79 -12.30
N SER A 180 -6.56 -25.18 -12.13
CA SER A 180 -6.03 -25.65 -10.84
C SER A 180 -6.07 -24.54 -9.79
N PRO A 181 -6.01 -24.84 -8.48
CA PRO A 181 -6.02 -23.83 -7.43
C PRO A 181 -4.89 -22.79 -7.58
N LEU A 182 -3.67 -23.20 -7.93
CA LEU A 182 -2.55 -22.29 -8.16
C LEU A 182 -2.84 -21.28 -9.27
N VAL A 183 -3.35 -21.77 -10.40
CA VAL A 183 -3.68 -20.91 -11.56
C VAL A 183 -4.85 -20.00 -11.22
N ARG A 184 -5.77 -20.45 -10.40
CA ARG A 184 -6.90 -19.65 -9.92
C ARG A 184 -6.43 -18.45 -9.10
N VAL A 185 -5.48 -18.65 -8.18
CA VAL A 185 -4.85 -17.54 -7.43
C VAL A 185 -4.15 -16.56 -8.37
N ARG A 186 -3.43 -17.02 -9.40
CA ARG A 186 -2.83 -16.15 -10.43
C ARG A 186 -3.86 -15.31 -11.17
N LEU A 187 -5.00 -15.91 -11.54
CA LEU A 187 -6.11 -15.18 -12.18
C LEU A 187 -6.75 -14.16 -11.26
N LEU A 188 -6.95 -14.50 -9.98
CA LEU A 188 -7.44 -13.56 -8.97
C LEU A 188 -6.48 -12.39 -8.78
N ALA A 189 -5.17 -12.64 -8.74
CA ALA A 189 -4.15 -11.60 -8.66
C ALA A 189 -4.19 -10.69 -9.90
N LEU A 190 -4.38 -11.25 -11.10
CA LEU A 190 -4.59 -10.45 -12.31
C LEU A 190 -5.83 -9.56 -12.18
N ILE A 191 -6.97 -10.10 -11.73
CA ILE A 191 -8.23 -9.34 -11.57
C ILE A 191 -8.02 -8.16 -10.62
N VAL A 192 -7.38 -8.37 -9.47
CA VAL A 192 -7.08 -7.31 -8.51
C VAL A 192 -6.12 -6.27 -9.10
N SER A 193 -5.09 -6.70 -9.83
CA SER A 193 -4.16 -5.79 -10.48
C SER A 193 -4.82 -4.96 -11.59
N LEU A 194 -5.77 -5.54 -12.34
CA LEU A 194 -6.59 -4.83 -13.33
C LEU A 194 -7.52 -3.83 -12.65
N PHE A 195 -8.16 -4.22 -11.55
CA PHE A 195 -9.04 -3.35 -10.76
C PHE A 195 -8.31 -2.07 -10.31
N SER A 196 -7.04 -2.17 -10.01
CA SER A 196 -6.23 -1.04 -9.54
C SER A 196 -5.92 0.02 -10.61
N ILE A 197 -6.13 -0.28 -11.92
CA ILE A 197 -5.74 0.60 -13.01
C ILE A 197 -6.59 1.89 -13.00
N SER A 198 -7.91 1.75 -13.00
CA SER A 198 -8.84 2.88 -13.02
C SER A 198 -10.26 2.45 -12.64
N SER A 199 -11.09 3.43 -12.28
CA SER A 199 -12.51 3.20 -12.00
C SER A 199 -13.29 2.65 -13.22
N SER A 200 -12.87 2.97 -14.45
CA SER A 200 -13.49 2.42 -15.66
C SER A 200 -13.23 0.91 -15.81
N VAL A 201 -11.99 0.46 -15.57
CA VAL A 201 -11.64 -0.97 -15.58
C VAL A 201 -12.33 -1.69 -14.41
N ALA A 202 -12.36 -1.09 -13.23
CA ALA A 202 -13.08 -1.61 -12.06
C ALA A 202 -14.58 -1.79 -12.35
N SER A 203 -15.19 -0.87 -13.12
CA SER A 203 -16.58 -0.99 -13.56
C SER A 203 -16.82 -2.22 -14.45
N GLU A 204 -15.90 -2.52 -15.40
CA GLU A 204 -16.03 -3.72 -16.24
C GLU A 204 -15.86 -5.01 -15.42
N ILE A 205 -14.91 -5.02 -14.47
CA ILE A 205 -14.72 -6.14 -13.53
C ILE A 205 -15.99 -6.37 -12.70
N SER A 206 -16.61 -5.30 -12.20
CA SER A 206 -17.85 -5.37 -11.44
C SER A 206 -19.03 -5.88 -12.28
N LYS A 207 -19.20 -5.37 -13.52
CA LYS A 207 -20.24 -5.83 -14.45
C LYS A 207 -20.11 -7.32 -14.80
N SER A 208 -18.88 -7.81 -14.83
CA SER A 208 -18.56 -9.22 -15.10
C SER A 208 -18.56 -10.08 -13.83
N ASN A 209 -18.94 -9.56 -12.67
CA ASN A 209 -18.98 -10.24 -11.37
C ASN A 209 -17.65 -10.91 -10.96
N LEU A 210 -16.51 -10.44 -11.47
CA LEU A 210 -15.22 -11.08 -11.23
C LEU A 210 -14.73 -10.94 -9.79
N LEU A 211 -15.17 -9.92 -9.04
CA LEU A 211 -14.86 -9.79 -7.61
C LEU A 211 -15.48 -10.90 -6.77
N ASN A 212 -16.62 -11.48 -7.21
CA ASN A 212 -17.26 -12.58 -6.51
C ASN A 212 -16.43 -13.87 -6.54
N LEU A 213 -15.46 -13.98 -7.45
CA LEU A 213 -14.53 -15.11 -7.49
C LEU A 213 -13.62 -15.14 -6.26
N LEU A 214 -13.24 -13.97 -5.71
CA LEU A 214 -12.46 -13.88 -4.47
C LEU A 214 -13.24 -14.49 -3.30
N GLU A 215 -14.53 -14.16 -3.20
CA GLU A 215 -15.40 -14.71 -2.18
C GLU A 215 -15.61 -16.23 -2.38
N ALA A 216 -15.89 -16.65 -3.61
CA ALA A 216 -16.12 -18.05 -3.93
C ALA A 216 -14.89 -18.91 -3.59
N GLU A 217 -13.68 -18.41 -3.81
CA GLU A 217 -12.47 -19.16 -3.47
C GLU A 217 -12.32 -19.36 -1.97
N VAL A 218 -12.58 -18.32 -1.15
CA VAL A 218 -12.53 -18.45 0.31
C VAL A 218 -13.61 -19.40 0.85
N ARG A 219 -14.83 -19.34 0.28
CA ARG A 219 -15.95 -20.20 0.75
C ARG A 219 -15.82 -21.66 0.34
N ASN A 220 -15.09 -21.94 -0.75
CA ASN A 220 -15.00 -23.28 -1.32
C ASN A 220 -13.73 -24.03 -0.93
N THR A 221 -12.90 -23.49 -0.06
CA THR A 221 -11.67 -24.11 0.40
C THR A 221 -11.56 -24.13 1.92
N ASP A 222 -11.02 -25.23 2.46
CA ASP A 222 -10.59 -25.33 3.87
C ASP A 222 -9.06 -25.14 3.99
N ASP A 223 -8.37 -24.83 2.87
CA ASP A 223 -6.92 -24.60 2.85
C ASP A 223 -6.60 -23.19 3.30
N SER A 224 -6.07 -23.05 4.51
CA SER A 224 -5.69 -21.78 5.12
C SER A 224 -4.68 -20.97 4.29
N LEU A 225 -3.80 -21.63 3.52
CA LEU A 225 -2.84 -20.94 2.67
C LEU A 225 -3.52 -20.29 1.46
N VAL A 226 -4.51 -20.94 0.89
CA VAL A 226 -5.34 -20.37 -0.18
C VAL A 226 -6.15 -19.20 0.36
N ILE A 227 -6.78 -19.36 1.53
CA ILE A 227 -7.53 -18.26 2.18
C ILE A 227 -6.61 -17.07 2.44
N LEU A 228 -5.41 -17.30 2.99
CA LEU A 228 -4.42 -16.23 3.22
C LEU A 228 -4.03 -15.53 1.91
N SER A 229 -3.79 -16.29 0.84
CA SER A 229 -3.46 -15.71 -0.46
C SER A 229 -4.58 -14.81 -0.98
N VAL A 230 -5.83 -15.20 -0.82
CA VAL A 230 -6.97 -14.37 -1.22
C VAL A 230 -7.11 -13.15 -0.30
N LEU A 231 -6.87 -13.30 1.01
CA LEU A 231 -6.87 -12.15 1.94
C LEU A 231 -5.77 -11.14 1.60
N GLU A 232 -4.58 -11.57 1.16
CA GLU A 232 -3.55 -10.63 0.66
C GLU A 232 -4.05 -9.87 -0.58
N LEU A 233 -4.69 -10.53 -1.53
CA LEU A 233 -5.31 -9.87 -2.68
C LEU A 233 -6.42 -8.89 -2.28
N LEU A 234 -7.23 -9.23 -1.28
CA LEU A 234 -8.23 -8.32 -0.72
C LEU A 234 -7.58 -7.13 0.00
N SER A 235 -6.41 -7.34 0.62
CA SER A 235 -5.62 -6.26 1.22
C SER A 235 -5.13 -5.27 0.16
N GLU A 236 -4.59 -5.75 -0.97
CA GLU A 236 -4.20 -4.92 -2.11
C GLU A 236 -5.40 -4.15 -2.68
N LEU A 237 -6.53 -4.84 -2.87
CA LEU A 237 -7.76 -4.21 -3.34
C LEU A 237 -8.25 -3.12 -2.38
N ALA A 238 -8.15 -3.34 -1.07
CA ALA A 238 -8.54 -2.36 -0.06
C ALA A 238 -7.71 -1.07 -0.09
N GLU A 239 -6.49 -1.09 -0.62
CA GLU A 239 -5.66 0.11 -0.79
C GLU A 239 -6.11 0.99 -1.96
N VAL A 240 -6.82 0.42 -2.94
CA VAL A 240 -7.29 1.16 -4.11
C VAL A 240 -8.32 2.22 -3.73
N GLN A 241 -8.18 3.44 -4.26
CA GLN A 241 -9.03 4.58 -3.89
C GLN A 241 -10.52 4.35 -4.13
N HIS A 242 -10.88 3.73 -5.24
CA HIS A 242 -12.28 3.47 -5.63
C HIS A 242 -12.84 2.14 -5.10
N SER A 243 -12.10 1.41 -4.25
CA SER A 243 -12.50 0.08 -3.79
C SER A 243 -13.84 0.05 -3.05
N ALA A 244 -14.11 1.03 -2.20
CA ALA A 244 -15.33 1.09 -1.38
C ALA A 244 -16.61 1.06 -2.24
N GLU A 245 -16.63 1.79 -3.37
CA GLU A 245 -17.76 1.83 -4.30
C GLU A 245 -18.11 0.45 -4.87
N PHE A 246 -17.11 -0.33 -5.26
CA PHE A 246 -17.33 -1.61 -5.93
C PHE A 246 -17.49 -2.77 -4.95
N VAL A 247 -16.72 -2.76 -3.85
CA VAL A 247 -16.79 -3.79 -2.81
C VAL A 247 -18.15 -3.77 -2.09
N SER A 248 -18.77 -2.60 -1.93
CA SER A 248 -20.13 -2.47 -1.36
C SER A 248 -21.21 -3.23 -2.14
N ARG A 249 -20.96 -3.52 -3.43
CA ARG A 249 -21.89 -4.27 -4.29
C ARG A 249 -21.70 -5.79 -4.24
N THR A 250 -20.76 -6.24 -3.42
CA THR A 250 -20.43 -7.66 -3.22
C THR A 250 -20.73 -8.07 -1.78
N SER A 251 -20.68 -9.38 -1.49
CA SER A 251 -20.79 -9.90 -0.11
C SER A 251 -19.43 -10.00 0.62
N LEU A 252 -18.39 -9.31 0.14
CA LEU A 252 -17.07 -9.34 0.75
C LEU A 252 -17.05 -8.80 2.19
N PHE A 253 -17.90 -7.81 2.52
CA PHE A 253 -18.03 -7.37 3.92
C PHE A 253 -18.58 -8.44 4.83
N GLN A 254 -19.62 -9.17 4.38
CA GLN A 254 -20.19 -10.28 5.13
C GLN A 254 -19.17 -11.42 5.27
N LEU A 255 -18.37 -11.67 4.23
CA LEU A 255 -17.26 -12.63 4.29
C LEU A 255 -16.22 -12.22 5.35
N LEU A 256 -15.78 -10.96 5.34
CA LEU A 256 -14.83 -10.46 6.36
C LEU A 256 -15.40 -10.57 7.77
N CYS A 257 -16.69 -10.22 7.98
CA CYS A 257 -17.37 -10.40 9.25
C CYS A 257 -17.37 -11.86 9.71
N SER A 258 -17.66 -12.82 8.82
CA SER A 258 -17.66 -14.25 9.16
C SER A 258 -16.26 -14.75 9.50
N ILE A 259 -15.22 -14.34 8.77
CA ILE A 259 -13.83 -14.69 9.09
C ILE A 259 -13.43 -14.13 10.46
N ILE A 260 -13.72 -12.87 10.77
CA ILE A 260 -13.43 -12.25 12.07
C ILE A 260 -14.12 -13.02 13.19
N SER A 261 -15.38 -13.41 12.98
CA SER A 261 -16.21 -14.04 14.03
C SER A 261 -15.95 -15.54 14.19
N GLU A 262 -15.69 -16.28 13.11
CA GLU A 262 -15.80 -17.73 13.06
C GLU A 262 -14.48 -18.45 12.76
N ALA A 263 -13.51 -17.81 12.06
CA ALA A 263 -12.27 -18.48 11.70
C ALA A 263 -11.56 -19.05 12.94
N ALA A 264 -11.11 -20.29 12.86
CA ALA A 264 -10.36 -20.93 13.94
C ALA A 264 -8.96 -20.32 14.09
N GLU A 265 -8.33 -20.00 12.97
CA GLU A 265 -6.96 -19.49 12.94
C GLU A 265 -6.91 -17.98 13.20
N MET A 266 -6.06 -17.60 14.16
CA MET A 266 -5.89 -16.21 14.57
C MET A 266 -5.39 -15.33 13.45
N ILE A 267 -4.47 -15.84 12.62
CA ILE A 267 -3.90 -15.08 11.50
C ILE A 267 -4.95 -14.66 10.47
N LEU A 268 -5.93 -15.51 10.19
CA LEU A 268 -7.03 -15.20 9.27
C LEU A 268 -7.90 -14.07 9.84
N ARG A 269 -8.23 -14.13 11.14
CA ARG A 269 -8.99 -13.06 11.81
C ARG A 269 -8.25 -11.75 11.77
N SER A 270 -6.97 -11.73 12.15
CA SER A 270 -6.15 -10.52 12.17
C SER A 270 -6.07 -9.87 10.80
N ARG A 271 -5.86 -10.66 9.74
CA ARG A 271 -5.85 -10.15 8.37
C ARG A 271 -7.21 -9.58 7.96
N ALA A 272 -8.29 -10.28 8.25
CA ALA A 272 -9.64 -9.81 7.94
C ALA A 272 -9.98 -8.49 8.67
N MET A 273 -9.57 -8.32 9.94
CA MET A 273 -9.75 -7.07 10.69
C MET A 273 -9.03 -5.90 10.03
N VAL A 274 -7.75 -6.08 9.68
CA VAL A 274 -6.96 -5.00 9.03
C VAL A 274 -7.55 -4.64 7.67
N ILE A 275 -7.95 -5.61 6.85
CA ILE A 275 -8.58 -5.37 5.55
C ILE A 275 -9.89 -4.59 5.73
N ALA A 276 -10.74 -5.03 6.65
CA ALA A 276 -11.99 -4.33 6.95
C ALA A 276 -11.73 -2.88 7.40
N GLY A 277 -10.75 -2.68 8.29
CA GLY A 277 -10.32 -1.34 8.73
C GLY A 277 -9.90 -0.45 7.56
N ARG A 278 -9.07 -0.95 6.64
CA ARG A 278 -8.63 -0.22 5.45
C ARG A 278 -9.78 0.16 4.50
N LEU A 279 -10.70 -0.77 4.25
CA LEU A 279 -11.86 -0.50 3.41
C LEU A 279 -12.74 0.60 4.02
N LEU A 280 -12.98 0.51 5.33
CA LEU A 280 -13.84 1.44 6.05
C LEU A 280 -13.16 2.78 6.39
N SER A 281 -11.86 2.90 6.22
CA SER A 281 -11.12 4.16 6.43
C SER A 281 -11.23 5.15 5.26
N LYS A 282 -11.69 4.70 4.09
CA LYS A 282 -11.82 5.57 2.91
C LYS A 282 -12.86 6.65 3.15
N GLU A 283 -12.55 7.89 2.76
CA GLU A 283 -13.46 9.04 2.97
C GLU A 283 -14.84 8.84 2.35
N ASN A 284 -14.88 8.20 1.17
CA ASN A 284 -16.11 7.90 0.44
C ASN A 284 -16.80 6.58 0.87
N ALA A 285 -16.26 5.85 1.84
CA ALA A 285 -16.83 4.57 2.26
C ALA A 285 -18.30 4.72 2.70
N PHE A 286 -18.62 5.79 3.43
CA PHE A 286 -19.97 6.07 3.93
C PHE A 286 -20.97 6.51 2.84
N GLU A 287 -20.53 6.79 1.61
CA GLU A 287 -21.41 7.06 0.48
C GLU A 287 -21.94 5.76 -0.15
N PHE A 288 -21.18 4.67 -0.04
CA PHE A 288 -21.45 3.41 -0.73
C PHE A 288 -21.78 2.25 0.21
N ILE A 289 -21.26 2.27 1.44
CA ILE A 289 -21.43 1.20 2.43
C ILE A 289 -22.48 1.67 3.45
N ASP A 290 -23.44 0.80 3.73
CA ASP A 290 -24.51 1.09 4.68
C ASP A 290 -24.03 1.01 6.15
N ASP A 291 -24.69 1.77 7.02
CA ASP A 291 -24.35 1.82 8.46
C ASP A 291 -24.45 0.46 9.13
N SER A 292 -25.28 -0.45 8.62
CA SER A 292 -25.42 -1.80 9.18
C SER A 292 -24.17 -2.65 8.93
N SER A 293 -23.54 -2.52 7.77
CA SER A 293 -22.28 -3.18 7.44
C SER A 293 -21.12 -2.64 8.30
N PHE A 294 -21.03 -1.32 8.49
CA PHE A 294 -20.09 -0.71 9.43
C PHE A 294 -20.27 -1.25 10.85
N THR A 295 -21.51 -1.22 11.35
CA THR A 295 -21.84 -1.67 12.69
C THR A 295 -21.53 -3.17 12.87
N SER A 296 -21.78 -3.99 11.85
CA SER A 296 -21.47 -5.42 11.87
C SER A 296 -19.98 -5.70 12.00
N ILE A 297 -19.13 -5.00 11.25
CA ILE A 297 -17.67 -5.13 11.36
C ILE A 297 -17.19 -4.68 12.74
N ILE A 298 -17.63 -3.51 13.21
CA ILE A 298 -17.24 -3.00 14.53
C ILE A 298 -17.67 -3.98 15.63
N SER A 299 -18.90 -4.52 15.56
CA SER A 299 -19.41 -5.49 16.51
C SER A 299 -18.65 -6.83 16.46
N ALA A 300 -18.23 -7.27 15.27
CA ALA A 300 -17.43 -8.48 15.13
C ALA A 300 -16.04 -8.32 15.77
N ILE A 301 -15.40 -7.17 15.63
CA ILE A 301 -14.11 -6.84 16.27
C ILE A 301 -14.31 -6.73 17.78
N ASP A 302 -15.32 -5.96 18.23
CA ASP A 302 -15.64 -5.75 19.65
C ASP A 302 -15.92 -7.05 20.38
N GLY A 303 -16.75 -7.94 19.80
CA GLY A 303 -17.10 -9.22 20.40
C GLY A 303 -15.95 -10.23 20.51
N LYS A 304 -14.84 -9.97 19.81
CA LYS A 304 -13.63 -10.83 19.92
C LYS A 304 -12.53 -10.22 20.77
N PHE A 305 -12.64 -8.95 21.13
CA PHE A 305 -11.54 -8.21 21.75
C PHE A 305 -11.07 -8.81 23.07
N GLU A 306 -11.99 -9.17 23.96
CA GLU A 306 -11.64 -9.81 25.24
C GLU A 306 -10.90 -11.16 25.07
N PHE A 307 -11.30 -11.92 24.04
CA PHE A 307 -10.61 -13.16 23.69
C PHE A 307 -9.19 -12.89 23.18
N LEU A 308 -9.02 -11.91 22.31
CA LEU A 308 -7.71 -11.51 21.77
C LEU A 308 -6.77 -11.01 22.87
N GLU A 309 -7.26 -10.21 23.81
CA GLU A 309 -6.48 -9.72 24.95
C GLU A 309 -5.88 -10.83 25.82
N SER A 310 -6.60 -11.93 25.95
CA SER A 310 -6.18 -13.03 26.82
C SER A 310 -5.23 -14.02 26.15
N GLN A 311 -5.15 -14.06 24.83
CA GLN A 311 -4.47 -15.12 24.08
C GLN A 311 -3.34 -14.67 23.16
N ASP A 312 -3.45 -13.49 22.54
CA ASP A 312 -2.51 -13.09 21.48
C ASP A 312 -2.35 -11.56 21.40
N SER A 313 -1.17 -11.08 21.77
CA SER A 313 -0.83 -9.65 21.71
C SER A 313 -0.88 -9.11 20.28
N ASP A 314 -0.37 -9.88 19.30
CA ASP A 314 -0.25 -9.42 17.91
C ASP A 314 -1.63 -9.29 17.26
N ALA A 315 -2.53 -10.22 17.55
CA ALA A 315 -3.91 -10.16 17.09
C ALA A 315 -4.67 -8.99 17.72
N CYS A 316 -4.38 -8.66 18.99
CA CYS A 316 -4.91 -7.48 19.66
C CYS A 316 -4.40 -6.20 19.01
N GLU A 317 -3.11 -6.13 18.64
CA GLU A 317 -2.53 -5.01 17.91
C GLU A 317 -3.22 -4.80 16.55
N CYS A 318 -3.47 -5.87 15.80
CA CYS A 318 -4.22 -5.82 14.54
C CYS A 318 -5.66 -5.30 14.72
N ALA A 319 -6.34 -5.71 15.79
CA ALA A 319 -7.69 -5.21 16.11
C ALA A 319 -7.68 -3.72 16.43
N LEU A 320 -6.70 -3.26 17.23
CA LEU A 320 -6.51 -1.84 17.55
C LEU A 320 -6.17 -1.02 16.29
N GLU A 321 -5.30 -1.55 15.41
CA GLU A 321 -5.01 -0.93 14.12
C GLU A 321 -6.26 -0.77 13.28
N ALA A 322 -7.09 -1.82 13.16
CA ALA A 322 -8.34 -1.78 12.40
C ALA A 322 -9.31 -0.73 12.95
N LEU A 323 -9.50 -0.67 14.28
CA LEU A 323 -10.33 0.36 14.92
C LEU A 323 -9.76 1.77 14.68
N GLY A 324 -8.44 1.91 14.71
CA GLY A 324 -7.76 3.17 14.41
C GLY A 324 -7.92 3.62 12.96
N GLN A 325 -7.88 2.69 12.02
CA GLN A 325 -8.12 2.97 10.60
C GLN A 325 -9.56 3.42 10.36
N ILE A 326 -10.56 2.72 10.92
CA ILE A 326 -11.97 3.14 10.89
C ILE A 326 -12.10 4.54 11.49
N GLY A 327 -11.47 4.78 12.64
CA GLY A 327 -11.51 6.06 13.36
C GLY A 327 -10.77 7.21 12.69
N SER A 328 -10.04 6.99 11.59
CA SER A 328 -9.40 8.07 10.84
C SER A 328 -10.41 8.94 10.09
N SER A 329 -11.56 8.39 9.66
CA SER A 329 -12.66 9.14 9.07
C SER A 329 -13.56 9.77 10.15
N PHE A 330 -14.24 10.88 9.81
CA PHE A 330 -15.18 11.55 10.73
C PHE A 330 -16.31 10.62 11.16
N ASN A 331 -16.95 9.96 10.21
CA ASN A 331 -18.08 9.08 10.46
C ASN A 331 -17.66 7.80 11.21
N GLY A 332 -16.53 7.22 10.84
CA GLY A 332 -15.99 6.04 11.53
C GLY A 332 -15.64 6.33 12.99
N ALA A 333 -14.97 7.44 13.28
CA ALA A 333 -14.69 7.87 14.66
C ALA A 333 -15.98 8.10 15.45
N THR A 334 -16.97 8.73 14.81
CA THR A 334 -18.29 8.93 15.42
C THR A 334 -18.92 7.59 15.79
N LEU A 335 -18.98 6.62 14.88
CA LEU A 335 -19.57 5.30 15.14
C LEU A 335 -18.86 4.56 16.28
N LEU A 336 -17.51 4.55 16.29
CA LEU A 336 -16.72 3.91 17.36
C LEU A 336 -17.04 4.47 18.75
N LEU A 337 -17.43 5.73 18.83
CA LEU A 337 -17.71 6.42 20.08
C LEU A 337 -19.19 6.35 20.50
N ILE A 338 -20.14 6.22 19.55
CA ILE A 338 -21.58 6.22 19.87
C ILE A 338 -22.18 4.82 20.01
N THR A 339 -21.47 3.75 19.60
CA THR A 339 -21.91 2.37 19.85
C THR A 339 -22.13 2.13 21.34
N SER A 340 -22.98 1.17 21.70
CA SER A 340 -23.28 0.88 23.10
C SER A 340 -23.00 -0.60 23.40
N PRO A 341 -21.91 -0.90 24.13
CA PRO A 341 -20.88 0.03 24.65
C PRO A 341 -19.99 0.60 23.54
N PRO A 342 -19.32 1.77 23.75
CA PRO A 342 -18.41 2.33 22.76
C PRO A 342 -17.23 1.41 22.45
N ALA A 343 -17.04 1.03 21.17
CA ALA A 343 -15.90 0.18 20.76
C ALA A 343 -14.54 0.89 20.99
N ALA A 344 -14.54 2.22 20.97
CA ALA A 344 -13.34 3.02 21.29
C ALA A 344 -12.83 2.83 22.74
N ARG A 345 -13.61 2.21 23.64
CA ARG A 345 -13.13 1.90 25.01
C ARG A 345 -11.88 1.04 25.02
N HIS A 346 -11.81 0.02 24.14
CA HIS A 346 -10.65 -0.85 24.03
C HIS A 346 -9.38 -0.09 23.63
N VAL A 347 -9.55 0.88 22.71
CA VAL A 347 -8.46 1.76 22.27
C VAL A 347 -7.98 2.65 23.41
N VAL A 348 -8.89 3.26 24.15
CA VAL A 348 -8.54 4.11 25.31
C VAL A 348 -7.89 3.28 26.41
N ASP A 349 -8.41 2.09 26.70
CA ASP A 349 -7.86 1.23 27.74
C ASP A 349 -6.43 0.80 27.41
N ALA A 350 -6.19 0.34 26.19
CA ALA A 350 -4.87 -0.09 25.75
C ALA A 350 -3.87 1.07 25.59
N ALA A 351 -4.30 2.26 25.16
CA ALA A 351 -3.41 3.43 24.98
C ALA A 351 -2.72 3.87 26.28
N PHE A 352 -3.39 3.66 27.42
CA PHE A 352 -2.86 4.04 28.73
C PHE A 352 -2.42 2.82 29.57
N ASP A 353 -2.40 1.62 29.00
CA ASP A 353 -1.81 0.44 29.61
C ASP A 353 -0.33 0.33 29.23
N ARG A 354 0.56 0.23 30.24
CA ARG A 354 2.01 0.18 30.06
C ARG A 354 2.59 -1.24 30.06
N GLN A 355 1.75 -2.26 30.17
CA GLN A 355 2.22 -3.64 30.33
C GLN A 355 2.79 -4.21 29.02
N HIS A 356 2.22 -3.82 27.87
CA HIS A 356 2.56 -4.37 26.56
C HIS A 356 2.88 -3.21 25.60
N HIS A 357 4.15 -3.03 25.27
CA HIS A 357 4.64 -1.91 24.45
C HIS A 357 3.97 -1.84 23.07
N GLY A 358 3.90 -2.96 22.31
CA GLY A 358 3.31 -2.99 20.97
C GLY A 358 1.82 -2.65 20.99
N LYS A 359 1.06 -3.26 21.93
CA LYS A 359 -0.36 -2.97 22.13
C LYS A 359 -0.59 -1.50 22.50
N GLN A 360 0.22 -0.94 23.42
CA GLN A 360 0.14 0.47 23.79
C GLN A 360 0.40 1.37 22.58
N LEU A 361 1.43 1.07 21.80
CA LEU A 361 1.82 1.85 20.62
C LEU A 361 0.70 1.84 19.55
N ALA A 362 0.16 0.66 19.22
CA ALA A 362 -0.95 0.51 18.29
C ALA A 362 -2.19 1.30 18.76
N ALA A 363 -2.52 1.20 20.04
CA ALA A 363 -3.64 1.92 20.63
C ALA A 363 -3.46 3.44 20.63
N LEU A 364 -2.25 3.95 20.89
CA LEU A 364 -1.97 5.38 20.83
C LEU A 364 -2.11 5.93 19.41
N HIS A 365 -1.66 5.19 18.41
CA HIS A 365 -1.88 5.55 17.00
C HIS A 365 -3.38 5.53 16.65
N ALA A 366 -4.09 4.50 17.08
CA ALA A 366 -5.53 4.39 16.88
C ALA A 366 -6.29 5.54 17.54
N LEU A 367 -5.97 5.86 18.80
CA LEU A 367 -6.60 6.97 19.53
C LEU A 367 -6.26 8.33 18.90
N GLY A 368 -5.05 8.51 18.39
CA GLY A 368 -4.67 9.69 17.62
C GLY A 368 -5.54 9.90 16.38
N ASN A 369 -5.79 8.82 15.63
CA ASN A 369 -6.69 8.82 14.48
C ASN A 369 -8.15 9.15 14.89
N ILE A 370 -8.67 8.49 15.92
CA ILE A 370 -10.02 8.76 16.46
C ILE A 370 -10.12 10.23 16.94
N ALA A 371 -9.06 10.75 17.57
CA ALA A 371 -9.01 12.14 18.01
C ALA A 371 -8.91 13.16 16.85
N GLY A 372 -8.62 12.72 15.64
CA GLY A 372 -8.60 13.56 14.44
C GLY A 372 -7.24 14.13 14.06
N GLU A 373 -6.15 13.51 14.48
CA GLU A 373 -4.79 13.96 14.09
C GLU A 373 -4.60 14.00 12.57
N THR A 374 -5.23 13.08 11.86
CA THR A 374 -5.17 12.99 10.38
C THR A 374 -6.23 13.82 9.67
N ARG A 375 -7.24 14.30 10.37
CA ARG A 375 -8.35 15.10 9.81
C ARG A 375 -7.99 16.58 9.74
N VAL A 376 -8.62 17.33 8.84
CA VAL A 376 -8.36 18.76 8.62
C VAL A 376 -9.60 19.61 8.83
N GLY A 377 -9.41 20.84 9.27
CA GLY A 377 -10.47 21.85 9.38
C GLY A 377 -11.54 21.49 10.41
N SER A 378 -12.81 21.65 10.03
CA SER A 378 -13.97 21.39 10.92
C SER A 378 -14.18 19.91 11.25
N ASN A 379 -13.53 19.00 10.52
CA ASN A 379 -13.70 17.56 10.70
C ASN A 379 -12.83 16.97 11.83
N ILE A 380 -11.98 17.78 12.47
CA ILE A 380 -11.18 17.34 13.63
C ILE A 380 -12.09 17.05 14.82
N VAL A 381 -13.03 17.94 15.10
CA VAL A 381 -14.01 17.82 16.19
C VAL A 381 -15.24 17.09 15.66
N LEU A 382 -15.73 16.12 16.43
CA LEU A 382 -16.86 15.27 16.08
C LEU A 382 -18.20 15.91 16.47
N ASN A 383 -19.30 15.17 16.32
CA ASN A 383 -20.59 15.62 16.85
C ASN A 383 -20.59 15.59 18.40
N ASN A 384 -21.54 16.33 19.00
CA ASN A 384 -21.56 16.53 20.45
C ASN A 384 -21.60 15.23 21.26
N THR A 385 -22.37 14.22 20.82
CA THR A 385 -22.45 12.92 21.53
C THR A 385 -21.13 12.16 21.48
N ALA A 386 -20.49 12.10 20.33
CA ALA A 386 -19.19 11.43 20.20
C ALA A 386 -18.09 12.17 21.00
N GLU A 387 -18.11 13.51 21.01
CA GLU A 387 -17.16 14.32 21.79
C GLU A 387 -17.33 14.11 23.31
N GLU A 388 -18.57 14.08 23.80
CA GLU A 388 -18.82 13.80 25.22
C GLU A 388 -18.37 12.37 25.59
N ASN A 389 -18.62 11.37 24.73
CA ASN A 389 -18.17 10.01 24.98
C ASN A 389 -16.64 9.88 24.94
N LEU A 390 -15.95 10.53 24.00
CA LEU A 390 -14.47 10.56 23.97
C LEU A 390 -13.90 11.16 25.25
N LYS A 391 -14.45 12.30 25.67
CA LYS A 391 -14.07 12.97 26.92
C LYS A 391 -14.31 12.05 28.12
N LEU A 392 -15.51 11.45 28.21
CA LEU A 392 -15.88 10.56 29.31
C LEU A 392 -14.92 9.37 29.42
N LEU A 393 -14.65 8.66 28.31
CA LEU A 393 -13.73 7.52 28.30
C LEU A 393 -12.32 7.91 28.82
N ILE A 394 -11.78 9.04 28.39
CA ILE A 394 -10.45 9.48 28.82
C ILE A 394 -10.46 9.89 30.32
N TYR A 395 -11.50 10.58 30.80
CA TYR A 395 -11.60 10.95 32.22
C TYR A 395 -11.85 9.73 33.11
N GLU A 396 -12.67 8.77 32.70
CA GLU A 396 -12.88 7.51 33.42
C GLU A 396 -11.57 6.73 33.52
N LYS A 397 -10.83 6.59 32.42
CA LYS A 397 -9.53 5.93 32.45
C LYS A 397 -8.55 6.64 33.37
N ALA A 398 -8.53 7.97 33.37
CA ALA A 398 -7.67 8.77 34.27
C ALA A 398 -8.03 8.51 35.75
N SER A 399 -9.31 8.55 36.08
CA SER A 399 -9.78 8.35 37.47
C SER A 399 -9.54 6.93 37.99
N ASN A 400 -9.54 5.94 37.11
CA ASN A 400 -9.26 4.53 37.44
C ASN A 400 -7.76 4.22 37.53
N THR A 401 -6.88 5.19 37.31
CA THR A 401 -5.43 5.06 37.44
C THR A 401 -4.88 5.97 38.54
N ALA A 402 -3.64 5.71 38.99
CA ALA A 402 -2.92 6.58 39.91
C ALA A 402 -2.63 8.01 39.35
N LYS A 403 -2.98 8.27 38.08
CA LYS A 403 -2.75 9.56 37.43
C LYS A 403 -3.85 10.56 37.68
N LEU A 404 -5.08 10.10 37.95
CA LEU A 404 -6.28 10.85 38.36
C LEU A 404 -6.81 11.89 37.38
N THR A 405 -5.99 12.37 36.44
CA THR A 405 -6.34 13.42 35.47
C THR A 405 -5.88 13.05 34.05
N PRO A 406 -6.56 13.54 33.01
CA PRO A 406 -6.10 13.37 31.61
C PRO A 406 -4.68 13.90 31.38
N SER A 407 -4.32 15.07 31.97
CA SER A 407 -2.96 15.62 31.90
C SER A 407 -1.91 14.69 32.53
N GLY A 408 -2.28 13.97 33.60
CA GLY A 408 -1.43 12.96 34.20
C GLY A 408 -1.19 11.75 33.30
N LEU A 409 -2.23 11.29 32.56
CA LEU A 409 -2.11 10.23 31.57
C LEU A 409 -1.20 10.65 30.41
N LEU A 410 -1.44 11.83 29.82
CA LEU A 410 -0.64 12.37 28.72
C LEU A 410 0.82 12.57 29.11
N LEU A 411 1.09 13.11 30.30
CA LEU A 411 2.46 13.23 30.82
C LEU A 411 3.14 11.86 30.95
N SER A 412 2.40 10.85 31.41
CA SER A 412 2.95 9.50 31.58
C SER A 412 3.37 8.84 30.26
N ILE A 413 2.72 9.19 29.15
CA ILE A 413 3.10 8.77 27.79
C ILE A 413 4.37 9.52 27.36
N LEU A 414 4.41 10.83 27.53
CA LEU A 414 5.55 11.66 27.13
C LEU A 414 6.86 11.34 27.90
N GLN A 415 6.76 10.67 29.02
CA GLN A 415 7.91 10.24 29.84
C GLN A 415 8.45 8.84 29.49
N GLN A 416 7.86 8.16 28.50
CA GLN A 416 8.30 6.84 28.05
C GLN A 416 9.39 6.97 26.96
N ASP A 417 9.67 5.87 26.28
CA ASP A 417 10.62 5.83 25.17
C ASP A 417 10.18 6.70 23.97
N SER A 418 11.08 6.86 22.99
CA SER A 418 10.87 7.76 21.85
C SER A 418 9.68 7.33 20.94
N GLU A 419 9.35 6.06 20.85
CA GLU A 419 8.26 5.58 19.98
C GLU A 419 6.90 5.89 20.59
N ILE A 420 6.71 5.53 21.85
CA ILE A 420 5.52 5.86 22.64
C ILE A 420 5.34 7.38 22.74
N ARG A 421 6.43 8.12 22.99
CA ARG A 421 6.37 9.58 23.08
C ARG A 421 5.98 10.22 21.75
N THR A 422 6.48 9.70 20.62
CA THR A 422 6.09 10.17 19.27
C THR A 422 4.62 9.95 19.01
N ALA A 423 4.09 8.77 19.37
CA ALA A 423 2.65 8.50 19.30
C ALA A 423 1.84 9.42 20.23
N GLY A 424 2.37 9.72 21.41
CA GLY A 424 1.82 10.70 22.36
C GLY A 424 1.72 12.11 21.79
N TYR A 425 2.72 12.57 21.04
CA TYR A 425 2.66 13.88 20.35
C TYR A 425 1.52 13.90 19.32
N ARG A 426 1.34 12.83 18.53
CA ARG A 426 0.25 12.71 17.57
C ARG A 426 -1.11 12.75 18.27
N LEU A 427 -1.26 12.00 19.35
CA LEU A 427 -2.49 12.01 20.16
C LEU A 427 -2.82 13.41 20.69
N ILE A 428 -1.85 14.10 21.29
CA ILE A 428 -2.04 15.46 21.79
C ILE A 428 -2.42 16.41 20.63
N THR A 429 -1.77 16.30 19.48
CA THR A 429 -2.07 17.09 18.29
C THR A 429 -3.55 16.98 17.89
N GLY A 430 -4.13 15.79 17.91
CA GLY A 430 -5.55 15.60 17.63
C GLY A 430 -6.45 16.12 18.76
N LEU A 431 -6.11 15.86 20.01
CA LEU A 431 -6.96 16.17 21.17
C LEU A 431 -7.05 17.67 21.50
N VAL A 432 -5.99 18.46 21.28
CA VAL A 432 -5.95 19.88 21.70
C VAL A 432 -6.90 20.80 20.94
N ALA A 433 -7.49 20.34 19.86
CA ALA A 433 -8.61 21.06 19.22
C ALA A 433 -9.82 21.18 20.14
N ARG A 434 -9.90 20.40 21.21
CA ARG A 434 -10.96 20.40 22.22
C ARG A 434 -10.59 21.25 23.42
N PRO A 435 -11.44 22.24 23.80
CA PRO A 435 -11.11 23.16 24.90
C PRO A 435 -10.76 22.45 26.21
N TRP A 436 -11.44 21.34 26.56
CA TRP A 436 -11.16 20.61 27.79
C TRP A 436 -9.73 20.01 27.79
N CYS A 437 -9.27 19.47 26.67
CA CYS A 437 -7.94 18.88 26.57
C CYS A 437 -6.86 19.97 26.51
N LEU A 438 -7.13 21.07 25.80
CA LEU A 438 -6.20 22.21 25.77
C LEU A 438 -5.93 22.71 27.18
N VAL A 439 -6.96 22.90 28.02
CA VAL A 439 -6.81 23.31 29.43
C VAL A 439 -5.95 22.31 30.21
N GLU A 440 -6.22 21.01 30.08
CA GLU A 440 -5.44 19.95 30.73
C GLU A 440 -3.96 20.01 30.33
N VAL A 441 -3.66 20.23 29.06
CA VAL A 441 -2.27 20.26 28.54
C VAL A 441 -1.53 21.51 29.00
N ILE A 442 -2.15 22.70 28.88
CA ILE A 442 -1.48 23.95 29.26
C ILE A 442 -1.34 24.14 30.79
N SER A 443 -2.24 23.55 31.56
CA SER A 443 -2.18 23.60 33.02
C SER A 443 -1.04 22.76 33.60
N ARG A 444 -0.41 21.89 32.76
CA ARG A 444 0.68 21.00 33.19
C ARG A 444 2.03 21.45 32.63
N SER A 445 2.77 22.20 33.43
CA SER A 445 4.06 22.79 32.99
C SER A 445 5.09 21.77 32.51
N GLU A 446 5.05 20.54 33.05
CA GLU A 446 5.95 19.46 32.65
C GLU A 446 5.72 19.01 31.20
N ILE A 447 4.45 18.97 30.74
CA ILE A 447 4.12 18.67 29.34
C ILE A 447 4.74 19.73 28.44
N ILE A 448 4.53 21.01 28.74
CA ILE A 448 5.06 22.12 27.96
C ILE A 448 6.58 22.10 27.95
N SER A 449 7.22 21.76 29.09
CA SER A 449 8.67 21.67 29.18
C SER A 449 9.25 20.58 28.27
N ILE A 450 8.61 19.40 28.18
CA ILE A 450 9.02 18.32 27.29
C ILE A 450 8.85 18.75 25.81
N LEU A 451 7.73 19.37 25.47
CA LEU A 451 7.43 19.82 24.12
C LEU A 451 8.36 20.96 23.65
N ALA A 452 8.65 21.93 24.51
CA ALA A 452 9.49 23.06 24.16
C ALA A 452 10.99 22.68 24.06
N ASN A 453 11.42 21.59 24.69
CA ASN A 453 12.80 21.14 24.65
C ASN A 453 13.15 20.43 23.35
N ALA A 454 13.93 21.08 22.50
CA ALA A 454 14.35 20.53 21.20
C ALA A 454 15.21 19.25 21.32
N TYR A 455 15.87 19.05 22.48
CA TYR A 455 16.76 17.89 22.70
C TYR A 455 16.03 16.63 23.19
N THR A 456 14.72 16.70 23.38
CA THR A 456 13.92 15.53 23.81
C THR A 456 13.92 14.43 22.76
N GLU A 457 13.99 14.81 21.47
CA GLU A 457 14.00 13.87 20.36
C GLU A 457 15.30 13.94 19.57
N THR A 458 15.77 12.75 19.12
CA THR A 458 16.97 12.60 18.31
C THR A 458 16.67 12.06 16.90
N LYS A 459 15.54 11.37 16.74
CA LYS A 459 15.08 10.84 15.45
C LYS A 459 14.25 11.90 14.72
N LYS A 460 14.40 11.99 13.38
CA LYS A 460 13.70 12.95 12.52
C LYS A 460 12.18 12.95 12.75
N ILE A 461 11.56 11.77 12.74
CA ILE A 461 10.10 11.61 12.93
C ILE A 461 9.65 12.16 14.29
N GLY A 462 10.39 11.89 15.36
CA GLY A 462 10.08 12.41 16.70
C GLY A 462 10.20 13.92 16.76
N MET A 463 11.25 14.51 16.15
CA MET A 463 11.44 15.96 16.07
C MET A 463 10.29 16.65 15.33
N GLU A 464 9.87 16.11 14.18
CA GLU A 464 8.77 16.63 13.38
C GLU A 464 7.42 16.51 14.12
N SER A 465 7.15 15.36 14.76
CA SER A 465 5.92 15.14 15.52
C SER A 465 5.83 16.06 16.74
N ARG A 466 6.94 16.25 17.47
CA ARG A 466 7.03 17.20 18.58
C ARG A 466 6.75 18.64 18.12
N HIS A 467 7.36 19.04 17.00
CA HIS A 467 7.16 20.37 16.42
C HIS A 467 5.71 20.61 16.02
N ARG A 468 5.10 19.68 15.27
CA ARG A 468 3.69 19.73 14.90
C ARG A 468 2.77 19.82 16.13
N CYS A 469 3.09 19.09 17.20
CA CYS A 469 2.36 19.17 18.45
C CYS A 469 2.42 20.57 19.08
N CYS A 470 3.60 21.22 19.09
CA CYS A 470 3.74 22.62 19.54
C CYS A 470 2.89 23.58 18.70
N GLU A 471 2.90 23.42 17.36
CA GLU A 471 2.08 24.22 16.45
C GLU A 471 0.59 24.06 16.72
N ALA A 472 0.12 22.81 16.91
CA ALA A 472 -1.29 22.53 17.20
C ALA A 472 -1.75 23.16 18.53
N ILE A 473 -0.96 23.01 19.59
CA ILE A 473 -1.27 23.61 20.90
C ILE A 473 -1.29 25.13 20.80
N TYR A 474 -0.29 25.74 20.15
CA TYR A 474 -0.22 27.18 19.99
C TYR A 474 -1.37 27.74 19.15
N SER A 475 -1.74 27.05 18.08
CA SER A 475 -2.88 27.41 17.22
C SER A 475 -4.20 27.35 18.00
N ALA A 476 -4.45 26.25 18.73
CA ALA A 476 -5.63 26.08 19.56
C ALA A 476 -5.70 27.13 20.69
N PHE A 477 -4.56 27.41 21.34
CA PHE A 477 -4.44 28.42 22.37
C PHE A 477 -4.75 29.83 21.82
N SER A 478 -4.14 30.21 20.70
CA SER A 478 -4.33 31.52 20.06
C SER A 478 -5.77 31.73 19.56
N SER A 479 -6.45 30.66 19.17
CA SER A 479 -7.86 30.70 18.76
C SER A 479 -8.83 30.80 19.93
N SER A 480 -8.39 30.51 21.15
CA SER A 480 -9.19 30.61 22.37
C SER A 480 -9.05 32.01 22.98
N GLY A 481 -10.01 32.90 22.73
CA GLY A 481 -10.00 34.26 23.23
C GLY A 481 -9.90 34.37 24.75
N THR A 482 -10.44 33.40 25.49
CA THR A 482 -10.40 33.38 26.98
C THR A 482 -9.02 32.98 27.50
N LEU A 483 -8.39 31.96 26.91
CA LEU A 483 -7.08 31.48 27.37
C LEU A 483 -5.93 32.39 26.94
N SER A 484 -6.01 32.92 25.71
CA SER A 484 -4.99 33.84 25.18
C SER A 484 -4.94 35.18 25.89
N SER A 485 -6.03 35.61 26.55
CA SER A 485 -6.12 36.84 27.30
C SER A 485 -5.69 36.69 28.78
N ASP A 486 -5.47 35.45 29.25
CA ASP A 486 -5.08 35.21 30.65
C ASP A 486 -3.56 35.37 30.83
N PRO A 487 -3.08 36.32 31.67
CA PRO A 487 -1.67 36.54 31.93
C PRO A 487 -0.95 35.30 32.49
N ALA A 488 -1.67 34.38 33.14
CA ALA A 488 -1.11 33.16 33.71
C ALA A 488 -0.47 32.25 32.66
N PHE A 489 -0.93 32.32 31.41
CA PHE A 489 -0.47 31.49 30.30
C PHE A 489 0.50 32.20 29.34
N ALA A 490 0.87 33.47 29.61
CA ALA A 490 1.76 34.23 28.73
C ALA A 490 3.15 33.58 28.56
N ASP A 491 3.72 33.02 29.64
CA ASP A 491 5.00 32.30 29.60
C ASP A 491 4.91 31.01 28.75
N ILE A 492 3.79 30.31 28.82
CA ILE A 492 3.54 29.10 28.03
C ILE A 492 3.46 29.45 26.54
N ALA A 493 2.72 30.50 26.20
CA ALA A 493 2.64 30.99 24.83
C ALA A 493 4.02 31.36 24.27
N GLY A 494 4.82 32.06 25.05
CA GLY A 494 6.20 32.42 24.69
C GLY A 494 7.09 31.21 24.44
N LYS A 495 7.04 30.20 25.30
CA LYS A 495 7.81 28.95 25.13
C LYS A 495 7.42 28.19 23.90
N LEU A 496 6.11 28.06 23.62
CA LEU A 496 5.61 27.37 22.41
C LEU A 496 5.99 28.13 21.14
N GLN A 497 5.82 29.47 21.13
CA GLN A 497 6.19 30.31 19.99
C GLN A 497 7.68 30.21 19.69
N GLU A 498 8.54 30.22 20.72
CA GLU A 498 9.98 30.06 20.56
C GLU A 498 10.35 28.66 20.03
N ALA A 499 9.68 27.60 20.52
CA ALA A 499 9.87 26.24 20.01
C ALA A 499 9.49 26.12 18.52
N ILE A 500 8.39 26.76 18.11
CA ILE A 500 7.95 26.81 16.70
C ILE A 500 8.95 27.59 15.86
N ARG A 501 9.40 28.76 16.33
CA ARG A 501 10.37 29.60 15.62
C ARG A 501 11.72 28.89 15.37
N ARG A 502 12.16 28.04 16.30
CA ARG A 502 13.38 27.22 16.16
C ARG A 502 13.25 26.13 15.11
N GLY A 503 12.04 25.75 14.75
CA GLY A 503 11.76 24.66 13.83
C GLY A 503 11.93 23.27 14.44
N PRO A 504 11.68 22.21 13.65
CA PRO A 504 11.70 20.82 14.14
C PRO A 504 13.12 20.31 14.44
N TYR A 505 14.13 20.75 13.70
CA TYR A 505 15.46 20.17 13.74
C TYR A 505 16.41 20.97 14.64
N LEU A 506 17.30 20.24 15.31
CA LEU A 506 18.45 20.85 15.97
C LEU A 506 19.35 21.46 14.89
N ALA A 507 19.69 22.74 15.02
CA ALA A 507 20.70 23.34 14.16
C ALA A 507 22.00 22.56 14.38
N THR A 508 22.45 21.82 13.41
CA THR A 508 23.76 21.20 13.40
C THR A 508 24.74 22.36 13.43
N LYS A 509 25.45 22.57 14.55
CA LYS A 509 26.68 23.37 14.53
C LYS A 509 27.55 22.71 13.48
N GLN A 510 27.69 23.32 12.32
CA GLN A 510 28.80 23.00 11.43
C GLN A 510 30.05 23.20 12.29
N SER A 511 30.67 22.11 12.73
CA SER A 511 32.03 22.15 13.15
C SER A 511 32.80 22.54 11.90
N GLU A 512 33.21 23.80 11.83
CA GLU A 512 34.25 24.20 10.90
C GLU A 512 35.43 23.25 11.18
N THR A 513 35.61 22.29 10.29
CA THR A 513 36.83 21.51 10.20
C THR A 513 37.91 22.52 9.86
N GLN A 514 38.62 22.98 10.88
CA GLN A 514 39.85 23.71 10.67
C GLN A 514 40.76 22.81 9.86
N PRO A 515 41.24 23.23 8.69
CA PRO A 515 42.19 22.45 7.93
C PRO A 515 43.44 22.31 8.78
N VAL A 516 43.78 21.08 9.16
CA VAL A 516 45.07 20.76 9.77
C VAL A 516 46.11 20.97 8.69
N VAL A 517 46.78 22.12 8.72
CA VAL A 517 47.97 22.36 7.90
C VAL A 517 49.07 21.48 8.49
N MET A 518 49.32 20.34 7.87
CA MET A 518 50.53 19.56 8.12
C MET A 518 51.72 20.33 7.54
N THR A 519 52.42 21.08 8.37
CA THR A 519 53.77 21.54 8.04
C THR A 519 54.70 20.33 8.05
N ALA A 520 55.11 19.91 6.85
CA ALA A 520 56.19 18.95 6.69
C ALA A 520 57.48 19.65 7.10
N ASP A 521 57.92 19.46 8.32
CA ASP A 521 59.30 19.71 8.68
C ASP A 521 60.16 18.55 8.20
N ARG A 522 61.05 18.92 7.32
CA ARG A 522 62.19 18.08 6.86
C ARG A 522 63.12 17.79 8.05
N PHE A 523 63.44 16.51 8.21
CA PHE A 523 64.84 16.06 8.29
C PHE A 523 64.94 14.60 7.84
#